data_6310a04e72432dc53e49798b727dbf2a
#
_entry.id   6310a04e72432dc53e49798b727dbf2a
#
_cell.length_a   1.000
_cell.length_b   1.000
_cell.length_c   1.000
_cell.angle_alpha   90.00
_cell.angle_beta   90.00
_cell.angle_gamma   90.00
#
_symmetry.space_group_name_H-M   'P 1'
#
loop_
_entity.id
_entity.type
_entity.pdbx_description
1 polymer ?
#
loop_
_entity_poly.entity_id
_entity_poly.type
_entity_poly.pdbx_seq_one_letter_code
_entity_poly.pdbx_strand_id
1 'polypeptide(L)'
;MNVGDSVRRALDNWDRRAWGAAVLHAGNAVDGTAKKRYPQLGVATRFKRTIRDSLDIFHIMTAPGIDFDQTRFPVAVNSDLSDKRPDIADVLYGIHRCGHDHESELPNGFELTPHGPRTASVHIWRDGKIQLPASVALGLVAVAVFATENKGEVIPGDYRLSWYQHVFQISGWWGWQDHFREIISVAQFSQVTLDFTESWESWTPL
;
A
#
# COMPACT_ATOMS: atom_id res chain seq x y z
N MET A 1 4.84 -0.20 -18.17
CA MET A 1 5.77 -0.16 -17.02
C MET A 1 5.97 -1.60 -16.57
N ASN A 2 7.22 -2.02 -16.35
CA ASN A 2 7.54 -3.37 -15.85
C ASN A 2 7.36 -3.39 -14.32
N VAL A 3 6.65 -4.39 -13.79
CA VAL A 3 6.39 -4.52 -12.34
C VAL A 3 7.71 -4.67 -11.57
N GLY A 4 8.63 -5.52 -12.06
CA GLY A 4 9.93 -5.72 -11.43
C GLY A 4 10.75 -4.44 -11.32
N ASP A 5 10.81 -3.63 -12.38
CA ASP A 5 11.49 -2.33 -12.35
C ASP A 5 10.88 -1.37 -11.31
N SER A 6 9.55 -1.36 -11.20
CA SER A 6 8.86 -0.52 -10.21
C SER A 6 9.16 -0.99 -8.78
N VAL A 7 9.15 -2.30 -8.53
CA VAL A 7 9.54 -2.88 -7.23
C VAL A 7 10.99 -2.53 -6.90
N ARG A 8 11.92 -2.72 -7.83
CA ARG A 8 13.33 -2.36 -7.64
C ARG A 8 13.49 -0.90 -7.25
N ARG A 9 12.87 0.02 -8.02
CA ARG A 9 12.94 1.45 -7.72
C ARG A 9 12.32 1.81 -6.37
N ALA A 10 11.22 1.16 -5.99
CA ALA A 10 10.62 1.36 -4.69
C ALA A 10 11.60 1.00 -3.55
N LEU A 11 12.29 -0.13 -3.67
CA LEU A 11 13.25 -0.60 -2.67
C LEU A 11 14.54 0.23 -2.66
N ASP A 12 15.06 0.63 -3.83
CA ASP A 12 16.20 1.56 -3.93
C ASP A 12 15.91 2.91 -3.25
N ASN A 13 14.69 3.44 -3.41
CA ASN A 13 14.27 4.67 -2.74
C ASN A 13 14.01 4.46 -1.24
N TRP A 14 13.50 3.30 -0.86
CA TRP A 14 13.36 2.92 0.55
C TRP A 14 14.70 2.94 1.28
N ASP A 15 15.73 2.32 0.71
CA ASP A 15 17.08 2.28 1.30
C ASP A 15 17.70 3.69 1.42
N ARG A 16 17.38 4.58 0.49
CA ARG A 16 17.80 5.99 0.53
C ARG A 16 16.94 6.86 1.44
N ARG A 17 15.92 6.30 2.09
CA ARG A 17 14.93 7.01 2.90
C ARG A 17 14.12 8.06 2.11
N ALA A 18 14.03 7.92 0.82
CA ALA A 18 13.18 8.73 -0.06
C ALA A 18 11.75 8.16 -0.07
N TRP A 19 11.07 8.29 1.09
CA TRP A 19 9.80 7.59 1.36
C TRP A 19 8.70 7.87 0.35
N GLY A 20 8.55 9.14 -0.08
CA GLY A 20 7.56 9.53 -1.08
C GLY A 20 7.78 8.81 -2.40
N ALA A 21 9.01 8.85 -2.92
CA ALA A 21 9.38 8.13 -4.15
C ALA A 21 9.22 6.61 -4.00
N ALA A 22 9.53 6.04 -2.82
CA ALA A 22 9.31 4.62 -2.56
C ALA A 22 7.83 4.24 -2.69
N VAL A 23 6.91 5.02 -2.08
CA VAL A 23 5.47 4.79 -2.17
C VAL A 23 4.95 4.93 -3.60
N LEU A 24 5.39 5.95 -4.34
CA LEU A 24 4.98 6.17 -5.73
C LEU A 24 5.40 5.01 -6.64
N HIS A 25 6.65 4.55 -6.53
CA HIS A 25 7.12 3.40 -7.31
C HIS A 25 6.45 2.09 -6.89
N ALA A 26 6.17 1.89 -5.60
CA ALA A 26 5.40 0.75 -5.12
C ALA A 26 3.95 0.78 -5.65
N GLY A 27 3.30 1.95 -5.69
CA GLY A 27 2.01 2.15 -6.34
C GLY A 27 2.03 1.80 -7.83
N ASN A 28 3.09 2.19 -8.55
CA ASN A 28 3.29 1.79 -9.94
C ASN A 28 3.41 0.27 -10.12
N ALA A 29 4.05 -0.43 -9.19
CA ALA A 29 4.12 -1.89 -9.22
C ALA A 29 2.74 -2.53 -9.03
N VAL A 30 1.93 -1.99 -8.11
CA VAL A 30 0.54 -2.42 -7.92
C VAL A 30 -0.32 -2.14 -9.15
N ASP A 31 -0.20 -0.97 -9.80
CA ASP A 31 -0.96 -0.71 -11.05
C ASP A 31 -0.58 -1.69 -12.17
N GLY A 32 0.71 -1.98 -12.34
CA GLY A 32 1.18 -3.00 -13.27
C GLY A 32 0.59 -4.39 -12.98
N THR A 33 0.55 -4.78 -11.70
CA THR A 33 -0.06 -6.02 -11.21
C THR A 33 -1.57 -6.02 -11.47
N ALA A 34 -2.24 -4.93 -11.12
CA ALA A 34 -3.68 -4.75 -11.31
C ALA A 34 -4.09 -4.86 -12.78
N LYS A 35 -3.26 -4.34 -13.69
CA LYS A 35 -3.48 -4.47 -15.14
C LYS A 35 -3.42 -5.92 -15.62
N LYS A 36 -2.56 -6.75 -15.02
CA LYS A 36 -2.49 -8.18 -15.31
C LYS A 36 -3.69 -8.93 -14.73
N ARG A 37 -4.08 -8.61 -13.48
CA ARG A 37 -5.16 -9.27 -12.74
C ARG A 37 -6.55 -8.92 -13.28
N TYR A 38 -6.76 -7.65 -13.63
CA TYR A 38 -8.07 -7.11 -14.07
C TYR A 38 -7.96 -6.29 -15.36
N PRO A 39 -7.55 -6.91 -16.50
CA PRO A 39 -7.27 -6.17 -17.73
C PRO A 39 -8.49 -5.44 -18.30
N GLN A 40 -9.71 -5.88 -17.97
CA GLN A 40 -10.98 -5.30 -18.44
C GLN A 40 -11.49 -4.13 -17.60
N LEU A 41 -10.89 -3.87 -16.41
CA LEU A 41 -11.33 -2.80 -15.52
C LEU A 41 -10.55 -1.50 -15.76
N GLY A 42 -11.22 -0.37 -15.51
CA GLY A 42 -10.58 0.94 -15.51
C GLY A 42 -9.49 1.06 -14.44
N VAL A 43 -8.52 1.97 -14.63
CA VAL A 43 -7.31 2.09 -13.79
C VAL A 43 -7.65 2.20 -12.32
N ALA A 44 -8.57 3.12 -11.95
CA ALA A 44 -8.96 3.31 -10.55
C ALA A 44 -9.52 2.04 -9.93
N THR A 45 -10.49 1.43 -10.61
CA THR A 45 -11.19 0.24 -10.11
C THR A 45 -10.25 -0.94 -9.95
N ARG A 46 -9.39 -1.22 -10.96
CA ARG A 46 -8.46 -2.35 -10.88
C ARG A 46 -7.41 -2.16 -9.79
N PHE A 47 -6.88 -0.93 -9.62
CA PHE A 47 -5.90 -0.63 -8.56
C PHE A 47 -6.49 -0.86 -7.18
N LYS A 48 -7.62 -0.20 -6.88
CA LYS A 48 -8.31 -0.31 -5.59
C LYS A 48 -8.71 -1.76 -5.28
N ARG A 49 -9.27 -2.47 -6.27
CA ARG A 49 -9.63 -3.87 -6.11
C ARG A 49 -8.43 -4.76 -5.80
N THR A 50 -7.29 -4.53 -6.46
CA THR A 50 -6.06 -5.29 -6.19
C THR A 50 -5.58 -5.12 -4.75
N ILE A 51 -5.67 -3.89 -4.20
CA ILE A 51 -5.36 -3.64 -2.79
C ILE A 51 -6.35 -4.37 -1.88
N ARG A 52 -7.66 -4.22 -2.11
CA ARG A 52 -8.72 -4.85 -1.30
C ARG A 52 -8.61 -6.37 -1.27
N ASP A 53 -8.33 -7.02 -2.41
CA ASP A 53 -8.15 -8.47 -2.50
C ASP A 53 -6.86 -8.98 -1.86
N SER A 54 -5.97 -8.08 -1.44
CA SER A 54 -4.67 -8.39 -0.84
C SER A 54 -4.43 -7.60 0.46
N LEU A 55 -5.52 -7.17 1.14
CA LEU A 55 -5.44 -6.41 2.39
C LEU A 55 -4.70 -7.17 3.49
N ASP A 56 -4.87 -8.49 3.54
CA ASP A 56 -4.17 -9.38 4.46
C ASP A 56 -2.63 -9.31 4.31
N ILE A 57 -2.15 -9.23 3.07
CA ILE A 57 -0.73 -9.06 2.75
C ILE A 57 -0.28 -7.63 3.03
N PHE A 58 -1.08 -6.66 2.58
CA PHE A 58 -0.77 -5.24 2.72
C PHE A 58 -0.62 -4.85 4.20
N HIS A 59 -1.60 -5.19 5.05
CA HIS A 59 -1.60 -4.75 6.45
C HIS A 59 -0.43 -5.32 7.25
N ILE A 60 -0.10 -6.59 7.01
CA ILE A 60 1.00 -7.28 7.69
C ILE A 60 2.35 -6.58 7.45
N MET A 61 2.58 -6.13 6.23
CA MET A 61 3.82 -5.47 5.84
C MET A 61 3.82 -3.96 6.11
N THR A 62 2.64 -3.39 6.38
CA THR A 62 2.46 -1.95 6.63
C THR A 62 2.36 -1.65 8.11
N ALA A 63 1.30 -2.15 8.75
CA ALA A 63 0.94 -1.86 10.14
C ALA A 63 0.04 -2.98 10.69
N PRO A 64 0.60 -4.10 11.14
CA PRO A 64 -0.16 -5.30 11.48
C PRO A 64 -1.17 -5.12 12.62
N GLY A 65 -1.06 -4.05 13.41
CA GLY A 65 -2.01 -3.73 14.48
C GLY A 65 -3.22 -2.89 14.04
N ILE A 66 -3.32 -2.48 12.76
CA ILE A 66 -4.43 -1.66 12.26
C ILE A 66 -5.35 -2.51 11.38
N ASP A 67 -6.63 -2.50 11.68
CA ASP A 67 -7.68 -3.08 10.83
C ASP A 67 -8.01 -2.12 9.68
N PHE A 68 -7.32 -2.27 8.56
CA PHE A 68 -7.56 -1.46 7.37
C PHE A 68 -8.87 -1.84 6.64
N ASP A 69 -9.42 -3.03 6.87
CA ASP A 69 -10.69 -3.43 6.27
C ASP A 69 -11.87 -2.64 6.87
N GLN A 70 -11.85 -2.47 8.19
CA GLN A 70 -12.91 -1.75 8.89
C GLN A 70 -12.64 -0.25 9.05
N THR A 71 -11.39 0.20 8.90
CA THR A 71 -11.04 1.62 9.05
C THR A 71 -11.49 2.42 7.82
N ARG A 72 -12.11 3.58 8.06
CA ARG A 72 -12.48 4.57 7.05
C ARG A 72 -11.78 5.88 7.33
N PHE A 73 -11.43 6.60 6.27
CA PHE A 73 -10.56 7.78 6.35
C PHE A 73 -11.30 9.03 5.86
N PRO A 74 -11.56 10.05 6.72
CA PRO A 74 -12.19 11.31 6.34
C PRO A 74 -11.23 12.23 5.58
N VAL A 75 -10.83 11.80 4.38
CA VAL A 75 -9.92 12.52 3.48
C VAL A 75 -10.60 12.82 2.15
N ALA A 76 -10.10 13.83 1.43
CA ALA A 76 -10.69 14.30 0.18
C ALA A 76 -10.22 13.45 -1.01
N VAL A 77 -10.65 12.19 -1.06
CA VAL A 77 -10.43 11.26 -2.18
C VAL A 77 -11.74 10.62 -2.63
N ASN A 78 -11.82 10.27 -3.92
CA ASN A 78 -13.00 9.60 -4.46
C ASN A 78 -13.09 8.15 -3.96
N SER A 79 -14.24 7.79 -3.35
CA SER A 79 -14.56 6.42 -2.98
C SER A 79 -15.59 5.80 -3.93
N ASP A 80 -15.37 4.54 -4.31
CA ASP A 80 -16.31 3.71 -5.06
C ASP A 80 -17.15 2.81 -4.12
N LEU A 81 -16.96 2.91 -2.81
CA LEU A 81 -17.79 2.23 -1.81
C LEU A 81 -19.21 2.82 -1.76
N SER A 82 -20.17 2.00 -1.34
CA SER A 82 -21.59 2.39 -1.30
C SER A 82 -21.88 3.55 -0.33
N ASP A 83 -21.16 3.58 0.78
CA ASP A 83 -21.26 4.63 1.82
C ASP A 83 -20.44 5.88 1.52
N LYS A 84 -19.70 5.87 0.40
CA LYS A 84 -18.78 6.94 -0.04
C LYS A 84 -17.65 7.28 0.92
N ARG A 85 -17.50 6.55 2.01
CA ARG A 85 -16.42 6.75 2.99
C ARG A 85 -15.15 6.06 2.50
N PRO A 86 -14.06 6.79 2.25
CA PRO A 86 -12.83 6.21 1.72
C PRO A 86 -12.23 5.15 2.64
N ASP A 87 -11.81 4.04 2.05
CA ASP A 87 -10.94 3.04 2.68
C ASP A 87 -9.47 3.28 2.33
N ILE A 88 -8.58 2.42 2.80
CA ILE A 88 -7.14 2.55 2.53
C ILE A 88 -6.82 2.41 1.02
N ALA A 89 -7.58 1.64 0.26
CA ALA A 89 -7.36 1.50 -1.18
C ALA A 89 -7.71 2.79 -1.93
N ASP A 90 -8.75 3.51 -1.50
CA ASP A 90 -9.11 4.82 -2.04
C ASP A 90 -8.01 5.86 -1.75
N VAL A 91 -7.49 5.87 -0.52
CA VAL A 91 -6.40 6.76 -0.07
C VAL A 91 -5.13 6.51 -0.89
N LEU A 92 -4.71 5.25 -1.01
CA LEU A 92 -3.52 4.85 -1.77
C LEU A 92 -3.65 5.16 -3.26
N TYR A 93 -4.85 5.01 -3.82
CA TYR A 93 -5.11 5.43 -5.20
C TYR A 93 -5.03 6.94 -5.37
N GLY A 94 -5.50 7.72 -4.38
CA GLY A 94 -5.35 9.17 -4.35
C GLY A 94 -3.88 9.60 -4.44
N ILE A 95 -3.01 8.99 -3.65
CA ILE A 95 -1.57 9.21 -3.69
C ILE A 95 -0.99 8.83 -5.06
N HIS A 96 -1.32 7.64 -5.57
CA HIS A 96 -0.80 7.13 -6.84
C HIS A 96 -1.20 8.00 -8.03
N ARG A 97 -2.47 8.41 -8.12
CA ARG A 97 -2.98 9.22 -9.23
C ARG A 97 -2.29 10.57 -9.35
N CYS A 98 -2.10 11.26 -8.22
CA CYS A 98 -1.51 12.60 -8.21
C CYS A 98 0.02 12.59 -8.33
N GLY A 99 0.67 11.46 -7.98
CA GLY A 99 2.13 11.33 -8.05
C GLY A 99 2.71 11.22 -9.46
N HIS A 100 1.87 11.10 -10.49
CA HIS A 100 2.34 11.07 -11.89
C HIS A 100 2.88 12.41 -12.38
N ASP A 101 2.49 13.51 -11.77
CA ASP A 101 2.92 14.86 -12.18
C ASP A 101 4.24 15.31 -11.51
N HIS A 102 4.65 14.63 -10.42
CA HIS A 102 5.87 14.94 -9.67
C HIS A 102 6.56 13.64 -9.23
N GLU A 103 7.67 13.27 -9.89
CA GLU A 103 8.35 11.97 -9.70
C GLU A 103 8.88 11.66 -8.29
N SER A 104 8.87 12.61 -7.36
CA SER A 104 9.49 12.46 -6.03
C SER A 104 8.66 12.99 -4.87
N GLU A 105 7.60 13.76 -5.10
CA GLU A 105 6.83 14.41 -4.05
C GLU A 105 5.42 13.80 -3.93
N LEU A 106 4.97 13.64 -2.69
CA LEU A 106 3.59 13.25 -2.42
C LEU A 106 2.64 14.39 -2.78
N PRO A 107 1.40 14.08 -3.23
CA PRO A 107 0.41 15.09 -3.48
C PRO A 107 0.05 15.85 -2.21
N ASN A 108 -0.42 17.10 -2.37
CA ASN A 108 -0.92 17.89 -1.25
C ASN A 108 -2.00 17.11 -0.47
N GLY A 109 -1.93 17.19 0.84
CA GLY A 109 -2.84 16.46 1.73
C GLY A 109 -2.35 15.07 2.16
N PHE A 110 -1.21 14.61 1.65
CA PHE A 110 -0.62 13.34 2.05
C PHE A 110 0.79 13.53 2.62
N GLU A 111 1.04 12.91 3.77
CA GLU A 111 2.33 12.91 4.42
C GLU A 111 2.73 11.49 4.82
N LEU A 112 4.02 11.27 5.06
CA LEU A 112 4.55 10.01 5.55
C LEU A 112 5.31 10.21 6.86
N THR A 113 5.01 9.35 7.85
CA THR A 113 5.87 9.20 9.01
C THR A 113 7.08 8.35 8.61
N PRO A 114 8.33 8.83 8.83
CA PRO A 114 9.52 8.04 8.57
C PRO A 114 9.47 6.67 9.25
N HIS A 115 9.99 5.65 8.57
CA HIS A 115 10.06 4.31 9.15
C HIS A 115 10.96 4.29 10.39
N GLY A 116 10.46 3.68 11.46
CA GLY A 116 11.19 3.54 12.73
C GLY A 116 10.71 2.31 13.50
N PRO A 117 11.48 1.83 14.50
CA PRO A 117 11.28 0.53 15.15
C PRO A 117 9.99 0.41 15.99
N ARG A 118 9.21 1.50 16.16
CA ARG A 118 8.03 1.53 17.03
C ARG A 118 6.81 2.29 16.49
N THR A 119 6.82 2.72 15.23
CA THR A 119 5.78 3.64 14.76
C THR A 119 5.13 3.21 13.47
N ALA A 120 4.06 2.42 13.57
CA ALA A 120 3.02 2.44 12.57
C ALA A 120 1.88 3.30 13.12
N SER A 121 1.85 4.58 12.77
CA SER A 121 0.78 5.49 13.19
C SER A 121 0.11 6.10 11.96
N VAL A 122 -1.20 6.27 12.04
CA VAL A 122 -1.98 7.02 11.07
C VAL A 122 -2.54 8.24 11.79
N HIS A 123 -2.33 9.41 11.23
CA HIS A 123 -2.91 10.65 11.73
C HIS A 123 -3.75 11.32 10.66
N ILE A 124 -4.89 11.89 11.05
CA ILE A 124 -5.71 12.75 10.20
C ILE A 124 -5.90 14.08 10.92
N TRP A 125 -5.61 15.15 10.20
CA TRP A 125 -5.84 16.50 10.70
C TRP A 125 -7.24 17.01 10.31
N ARG A 126 -7.73 18.00 11.04
CA ARG A 126 -9.05 18.62 10.76
C ARG A 126 -9.18 19.24 9.37
N ASP A 127 -8.07 19.58 8.74
CA ASP A 127 -8.03 20.10 7.35
C ASP A 127 -8.08 18.99 6.29
N GLY A 128 -8.27 17.72 6.70
CA GLY A 128 -8.38 16.56 5.82
C GLY A 128 -7.05 16.00 5.34
N LYS A 129 -5.92 16.49 5.85
CA LYS A 129 -4.62 15.87 5.60
C LYS A 129 -4.51 14.53 6.31
N ILE A 130 -3.83 13.59 5.66
CA ILE A 130 -3.52 12.27 6.24
C ILE A 130 -2.01 12.03 6.26
N GLN A 131 -1.54 11.50 7.37
CA GLN A 131 -0.19 10.97 7.50
C GLN A 131 -0.24 9.45 7.66
N LEU A 132 0.44 8.74 6.78
CA LEU A 132 0.58 7.30 6.79
C LEU A 132 2.01 6.90 7.19
N PRO A 133 2.21 5.70 7.76
CA PRO A 133 3.57 5.20 7.97
C PRO A 133 4.25 4.94 6.62
N ALA A 134 5.53 5.27 6.50
CA ALA A 134 6.30 5.00 5.28
C ALA A 134 6.29 3.52 4.86
N SER A 135 6.06 2.60 5.81
CA SER A 135 5.89 1.16 5.57
C SER A 135 4.73 0.81 4.63
N VAL A 136 3.84 1.74 4.28
CA VAL A 136 2.87 1.54 3.19
C VAL A 136 3.58 1.18 1.88
N ALA A 137 4.81 1.66 1.65
CA ALA A 137 5.62 1.26 0.50
C ALA A 137 5.93 -0.24 0.51
N LEU A 138 6.28 -0.79 1.67
CA LEU A 138 6.57 -2.23 1.81
C LEU A 138 5.32 -3.09 1.66
N GLY A 139 4.18 -2.61 2.17
CA GLY A 139 2.89 -3.27 1.94
C GLY A 139 2.52 -3.34 0.46
N LEU A 140 2.66 -2.22 -0.28
CA LEU A 140 2.42 -2.18 -1.72
C LEU A 140 3.40 -3.06 -2.52
N VAL A 141 4.69 -3.06 -2.14
CA VAL A 141 5.70 -3.96 -2.74
C VAL A 141 5.32 -5.41 -2.51
N ALA A 142 4.90 -5.78 -1.30
CA ALA A 142 4.48 -7.15 -0.98
C ALA A 142 3.26 -7.58 -1.79
N VAL A 143 2.25 -6.71 -1.92
CA VAL A 143 1.08 -6.96 -2.80
C VAL A 143 1.52 -7.28 -4.23
N ALA A 144 2.50 -6.53 -4.78
CA ALA A 144 2.99 -6.78 -6.13
C ALA A 144 3.87 -8.03 -6.21
N VAL A 145 4.81 -8.23 -5.29
CA VAL A 145 5.76 -9.36 -5.32
C VAL A 145 5.04 -10.70 -5.17
N PHE A 146 4.14 -10.81 -4.20
CA PHE A 146 3.46 -12.08 -3.94
C PHE A 146 2.32 -12.39 -4.90
N ALA A 147 1.81 -11.41 -5.65
CA ALA A 147 0.70 -11.61 -6.59
C ALA A 147 1.00 -12.70 -7.62
N THR A 148 0.10 -13.67 -7.77
CA THR A 148 0.24 -14.83 -8.67
C THR A 148 0.47 -14.42 -10.13
N GLU A 149 -0.06 -13.28 -10.55
CA GLU A 149 0.10 -12.70 -11.88
C GLU A 149 1.54 -12.27 -12.20
N ASN A 150 2.37 -12.14 -11.17
CA ASN A 150 3.78 -11.75 -11.30
C ASN A 150 4.75 -12.93 -11.16
N LYS A 151 4.23 -14.16 -11.19
CA LYS A 151 5.08 -15.34 -11.21
C LYS A 151 6.03 -15.32 -12.41
N GLY A 152 7.32 -15.44 -12.12
CA GLY A 152 8.37 -15.40 -13.14
C GLY A 152 8.91 -13.99 -13.44
N GLU A 153 8.45 -12.94 -12.75
CA GLU A 153 9.13 -11.64 -12.77
C GLU A 153 10.56 -11.80 -12.23
N VAL A 154 11.45 -10.95 -12.70
CA VAL A 154 12.86 -10.95 -12.29
C VAL A 154 13.31 -9.52 -12.07
N ILE A 155 14.05 -9.30 -10.98
CA ILE A 155 14.78 -8.05 -10.75
C ILE A 155 16.26 -8.37 -10.50
N PRO A 156 17.19 -7.59 -11.04
CA PRO A 156 18.60 -7.73 -10.72
C PRO A 156 18.88 -7.25 -9.29
N GLY A 157 19.74 -7.94 -8.58
CA GLY A 157 20.14 -7.59 -7.22
C GLY A 157 19.56 -8.52 -6.15
N ASP A 158 20.02 -8.34 -4.92
CA ASP A 158 19.66 -9.14 -3.75
C ASP A 158 18.67 -8.35 -2.85
N TYR A 159 17.44 -8.18 -3.34
CA TYR A 159 16.40 -7.49 -2.59
C TYR A 159 15.63 -8.45 -1.70
N ARG A 160 15.28 -7.95 -0.50
CA ARG A 160 14.58 -8.72 0.53
C ARG A 160 13.44 -7.94 1.11
N LEU A 161 12.37 -8.64 1.43
CA LEU A 161 11.36 -8.20 2.39
C LEU A 161 11.56 -9.00 3.67
N SER A 162 11.30 -8.41 4.81
CA SER A 162 11.33 -9.12 6.09
C SER A 162 10.07 -8.85 6.90
N TRP A 163 9.62 -9.89 7.59
CA TRP A 163 8.52 -9.82 8.53
C TRP A 163 8.85 -10.70 9.72
N TYR A 164 9.06 -10.08 10.90
CA TYR A 164 9.64 -10.75 12.08
C TYR A 164 10.93 -11.50 11.72
N GLN A 165 10.93 -12.81 11.98
CA GLN A 165 12.08 -13.69 11.68
C GLN A 165 12.12 -14.22 10.25
N HIS A 166 11.06 -13.97 9.47
CA HIS A 166 10.99 -14.43 8.09
C HIS A 166 11.63 -13.42 7.15
N VAL A 167 12.51 -13.92 6.28
CA VAL A 167 13.14 -13.13 5.22
C VAL A 167 12.72 -13.70 3.88
N PHE A 168 12.14 -12.86 3.05
CA PHE A 168 11.64 -13.21 1.73
C PHE A 168 12.58 -12.63 0.68
N GLN A 169 13.44 -13.46 0.10
CA GLN A 169 14.30 -13.04 -0.99
C GLN A 169 13.45 -12.89 -2.26
N ILE A 170 13.30 -11.66 -2.76
CA ILE A 170 12.31 -11.34 -3.80
C ILE A 170 12.49 -12.19 -5.06
N SER A 171 13.74 -12.49 -5.45
CA SER A 171 14.03 -13.34 -6.62
C SER A 171 13.36 -14.73 -6.56
N GLY A 172 13.11 -15.25 -5.35
CA GLY A 172 12.48 -16.56 -5.15
C GLY A 172 11.00 -16.49 -4.78
N TRP A 173 10.43 -15.27 -4.58
CA TRP A 173 9.11 -15.11 -4.00
C TRP A 173 8.05 -14.53 -4.95
N TRP A 174 8.40 -14.28 -6.19
CA TRP A 174 7.43 -13.79 -7.18
C TRP A 174 6.28 -14.78 -7.41
N GLY A 175 5.06 -14.31 -7.14
CA GLY A 175 3.83 -15.08 -7.37
C GLY A 175 3.49 -16.12 -6.30
N TRP A 176 4.17 -16.13 -5.16
CA TRP A 176 3.93 -17.10 -4.07
C TRP A 176 2.91 -16.60 -3.04
N GLN A 177 1.80 -16.03 -3.49
CA GLN A 177 0.77 -15.42 -2.65
C GLN A 177 0.22 -16.39 -1.61
N ASP A 178 -0.17 -17.59 -2.01
CA ASP A 178 -0.80 -18.56 -1.11
C ASP A 178 0.17 -19.02 -0.04
N HIS A 179 1.44 -19.29 -0.41
CA HIS A 179 2.44 -19.68 0.55
C HIS A 179 2.79 -18.56 1.54
N PHE A 180 2.82 -17.30 1.08
CA PHE A 180 2.98 -16.17 1.98
C PHE A 180 1.80 -16.08 2.96
N ARG A 181 0.56 -16.29 2.49
CA ARG A 181 -0.63 -16.37 3.35
C ARG A 181 -0.56 -17.48 4.38
N GLU A 182 -0.06 -18.66 4.03
CA GLU A 182 0.18 -19.74 4.99
C GLU A 182 1.14 -19.30 6.10
N ILE A 183 2.24 -18.62 5.76
CA ILE A 183 3.21 -18.13 6.75
C ILE A 183 2.59 -17.11 7.68
N ILE A 184 1.83 -16.14 7.17
CA ILE A 184 1.25 -15.08 8.00
C ILE A 184 0.02 -15.54 8.79
N SER A 185 -0.66 -16.61 8.36
CA SER A 185 -1.86 -17.14 9.03
C SER A 185 -1.61 -17.64 10.46
N VAL A 186 -0.37 -18.00 10.77
CA VAL A 186 0.01 -18.44 12.13
C VAL A 186 0.19 -17.29 13.10
N ALA A 187 0.26 -16.06 12.60
CA ALA A 187 0.41 -14.86 13.43
C ALA A 187 -0.96 -14.29 13.79
N GLN A 188 -1.28 -14.34 15.06
CA GLN A 188 -2.46 -13.69 15.60
C GLN A 188 -2.08 -12.29 16.10
N PHE A 189 -2.59 -11.25 15.41
CA PHE A 189 -2.46 -9.87 15.86
C PHE A 189 -3.80 -9.37 16.37
N SER A 190 -3.76 -8.71 17.52
CA SER A 190 -4.89 -7.85 17.91
C SER A 190 -4.89 -6.65 16.97
N GLN A 191 -5.97 -6.49 16.25
CA GLN A 191 -6.18 -5.36 15.34
C GLN A 191 -7.12 -4.34 15.97
N VAL A 192 -6.88 -3.07 15.69
CA VAL A 192 -7.69 -1.95 16.13
C VAL A 192 -8.25 -1.23 14.91
N THR A 193 -9.56 -1.07 14.86
CA THR A 193 -10.21 -0.15 13.93
C THR A 193 -9.98 1.27 14.39
N LEU A 194 -9.42 2.11 13.53
CA LEU A 194 -9.21 3.51 13.87
C LEU A 194 -10.51 4.29 13.71
N ASP A 195 -10.84 5.08 14.73
CA ASP A 195 -11.99 5.97 14.74
C ASP A 195 -11.53 7.43 14.63
N PHE A 196 -12.08 8.14 13.63
CA PHE A 196 -11.81 9.54 13.35
C PHE A 196 -13.07 10.40 13.53
N THR A 197 -13.89 10.12 14.53
CA THR A 197 -15.22 10.71 14.75
C THR A 197 -15.24 12.23 14.54
N GLU A 198 -14.32 12.96 15.18
CA GLU A 198 -14.24 14.42 15.07
C GLU A 198 -13.96 14.92 13.65
N SER A 199 -13.18 14.16 12.88
CA SER A 199 -12.80 14.53 11.52
C SER A 199 -13.94 14.31 10.52
N TRP A 200 -14.91 13.41 10.81
CA TRP A 200 -16.08 13.19 9.98
C TRP A 200 -17.08 14.34 10.02
N GLU A 201 -17.08 15.16 11.07
CA GLU A 201 -18.03 16.28 11.20
C GLU A 201 -17.85 17.36 10.11
N SER A 202 -16.60 17.54 9.65
CA SER A 202 -16.27 18.53 8.60
C SER A 202 -16.05 17.88 7.23
N TRP A 203 -16.09 16.55 7.13
CA TRP A 203 -15.82 15.85 5.89
C TRP A 203 -17.03 15.84 4.95
N THR A 204 -16.78 16.02 3.66
CA THR A 204 -17.77 15.86 2.59
C THR A 204 -17.22 14.96 1.49
N PRO A 205 -18.03 14.05 0.91
CA PRO A 205 -17.60 13.22 -0.20
C PRO A 205 -17.26 14.07 -1.44
N LEU A 206 -16.27 13.62 -2.21
CA LEU A 206 -15.92 14.17 -3.52
C LEU A 206 -16.83 13.59 -4.61
#